data_788841e0fec57346642571ae1fd2408b
#
_entry.id   788841e0fec57346642571ae1fd2408b
#
_cell.length_a   1.000
_cell.length_b   1.000
_cell.length_c   1.000
_cell.angle_alpha   90.00
_cell.angle_beta   90.00
_cell.angle_gamma   90.00
#
_symmetry.space_group_name_H-M   'P 1'
#
loop_
_entity.id
_entity.type
_entity.pdbx_description
1 polymer ?
#
loop_
_entity_poly.entity_id
_entity_poly.type
_entity_poly.pdbx_seq_one_letter_code
_entity_poly.pdbx_strand_id
1 'polypeptide(L)'
;RSTLFPYTTLFRSARFKHSTMMVNVSPYKQPQKSVVWEIDDYIKQLKNSIKAYAALDVDRALQLSEDLQFMHATWLSEYFHTTEYDWEYVQHALYNAIKDIHIVSINTDSTEALEYEKHVEHVIAVGGYRLSRGLTLEGLVVSYYSRNAKAYDALMQMARWFGYRSGYEELCRIWMSEKAAGWYKFVADSTADLFDELRNMRQVQRTPKNYGLRIRQSPDSLIVTARNKMGTGTKLTAPIDLNNGFVETIAFDRRVEAIEANREAVRHLLSSLSEYESKEHFYRHVPSSLIISFIDEYVNEDARSPKSQSKPVRNYIDDRMLDGELREWDIYVAEGNGNKIELAAGVIAQQEIRYPGGDTSQDCLVVGEKHRLASRGAEVVGLDNGQIEAANEDFRNDHPDKKNPSDRYYRRRRTYPLLIIHPVLMKYTKQQRERHESKGAHEPEAGKWDTWEHSEEAFGWSISFPYTPNQTRPVEYVFNQVAIESMRDDYEEDSDDDIEDD
;
A
#
# COMPACT_ATOMS: atom_id res chain seq x y z
N ARG A 1 -9.60 9.19 30.48
CA ARG A 1 -9.65 8.34 31.69
C ARG A 1 -9.63 6.89 31.24
N SER A 2 -8.58 6.13 31.52
CA SER A 2 -8.52 4.72 31.15
C SER A 2 -8.84 3.86 32.37
N THR A 3 -10.05 3.37 32.46
CA THR A 3 -10.46 2.37 33.44
C THR A 3 -10.10 0.94 32.99
N LEU A 4 -9.47 0.80 31.82
CA LEU A 4 -9.15 -0.50 31.21
C LEU A 4 -8.09 -1.29 31.97
N PHE A 5 -7.12 -0.60 32.56
CA PHE A 5 -5.99 -1.28 33.18
C PHE A 5 -6.35 -2.21 34.33
N PRO A 6 -7.30 -1.89 35.22
CA PRO A 6 -7.75 -2.83 36.25
C PRO A 6 -8.30 -4.14 35.70
N TYR A 7 -9.07 -4.08 34.59
CA TYR A 7 -9.61 -5.30 33.93
C TYR A 7 -8.52 -6.12 33.26
N THR A 8 -7.66 -5.46 32.51
CA THR A 8 -6.54 -6.18 31.88
C THR A 8 -5.64 -6.83 32.92
N THR A 9 -5.45 -6.20 34.07
CA THR A 9 -4.72 -6.81 35.19
C THR A 9 -5.48 -8.02 35.75
N LEU A 10 -6.79 -7.93 35.94
CA LEU A 10 -7.61 -9.03 36.41
C LEU A 10 -7.54 -10.23 35.49
N PHE A 11 -7.88 -10.04 34.20
CA PHE A 11 -7.90 -11.13 33.22
C PHE A 11 -6.52 -11.70 32.95
N ARG A 12 -5.48 -10.85 32.96
CA ARG A 12 -4.12 -11.27 32.74
C ARG A 12 -3.54 -12.02 33.93
N SER A 13 -3.76 -11.59 35.15
CA SER A 13 -3.24 -12.28 36.34
C SER A 13 -3.81 -13.70 36.53
N ALA A 14 -4.96 -13.98 35.93
CA ALA A 14 -5.49 -15.35 35.82
C ALA A 14 -4.69 -16.25 34.87
N ARG A 15 -4.03 -15.68 33.86
CA ARG A 15 -3.28 -16.40 32.81
C ARG A 15 -1.77 -16.19 32.87
N PHE A 16 -1.33 -15.00 33.28
CA PHE A 16 0.06 -14.55 33.19
C PHE A 16 0.49 -13.79 34.44
N LYS A 17 1.80 -13.85 34.72
CA LYS A 17 2.37 -13.33 35.95
C LYS A 17 2.34 -11.80 36.08
N HIS A 18 2.65 -11.07 34.99
CA HIS A 18 2.83 -9.60 35.04
C HIS A 18 1.75 -8.87 34.26
N SER A 19 1.43 -7.62 34.65
CA SER A 19 0.54 -6.71 33.89
C SER A 19 1.14 -5.31 33.86
N THR A 20 1.31 -4.75 32.69
CA THR A 20 1.92 -3.44 32.50
C THR A 20 1.01 -2.54 31.63
N MET A 21 0.83 -1.30 32.06
CA MET A 21 0.33 -0.21 31.26
C MET A 21 1.47 0.77 30.97
N MET A 22 1.60 1.18 29.73
CA MET A 22 2.58 2.18 29.30
C MET A 22 1.89 3.53 29.05
N VAL A 23 2.45 4.60 29.62
CA VAL A 23 2.00 5.98 29.40
C VAL A 23 3.16 6.81 28.86
N ASN A 24 3.19 7.00 27.54
CA ASN A 24 4.24 7.74 26.85
C ASN A 24 3.74 9.14 26.49
N VAL A 25 4.14 10.16 27.26
CA VAL A 25 3.54 11.51 27.15
C VAL A 25 4.47 12.57 26.60
N SER A 26 5.71 12.65 27.06
CA SER A 26 6.63 13.75 26.74
C SER A 26 8.09 13.34 26.85
N PRO A 27 9.01 13.92 26.05
CA PRO A 27 10.44 13.77 26.28
C PRO A 27 10.93 14.52 27.53
N TYR A 28 10.15 15.47 28.04
CA TYR A 28 10.53 16.35 29.14
C TYR A 28 10.07 15.79 30.50
N LYS A 29 10.94 15.88 31.52
CA LYS A 29 10.72 15.31 32.87
C LYS A 29 9.55 15.96 33.60
N GLN A 30 9.37 17.28 33.46
CA GLN A 30 8.34 18.00 34.23
C GLN A 30 6.91 17.55 33.85
N PRO A 31 6.52 17.48 32.58
CA PRO A 31 5.24 16.90 32.22
C PRO A 31 5.07 15.44 32.68
N GLN A 32 6.14 14.63 32.64
CA GLN A 32 6.08 13.26 33.15
C GLN A 32 5.74 13.21 34.64
N LYS A 33 6.39 14.06 35.46
CA LYS A 33 6.09 14.15 36.90
C LYS A 33 4.65 14.56 37.20
N SER A 34 4.11 15.53 36.44
CA SER A 34 2.72 15.95 36.60
C SER A 34 1.77 14.80 36.30
N VAL A 35 2.02 14.05 35.18
CA VAL A 35 1.20 12.88 34.83
C VAL A 35 1.31 11.76 35.87
N VAL A 36 2.49 11.49 36.41
CA VAL A 36 2.68 10.52 37.48
C VAL A 36 1.82 10.89 38.69
N TRP A 37 1.84 12.15 39.09
CA TRP A 37 1.07 12.64 40.21
C TRP A 37 -0.44 12.48 40.01
N GLU A 38 -0.95 12.89 38.88
CA GLU A 38 -2.37 12.76 38.50
C GLU A 38 -2.84 11.30 38.45
N ILE A 39 -2.02 10.41 37.88
CA ILE A 39 -2.33 8.98 37.84
C ILE A 39 -2.30 8.37 39.23
N ASP A 40 -1.32 8.72 40.08
CA ASP A 40 -1.21 8.21 41.43
C ASP A 40 -2.41 8.63 42.29
N ASP A 41 -2.80 9.91 42.22
CA ASP A 41 -3.97 10.42 42.90
C ASP A 41 -5.26 9.71 42.44
N TYR A 42 -5.44 9.58 41.12
CA TYR A 42 -6.59 8.86 40.57
C TYR A 42 -6.64 7.38 41.02
N ILE A 43 -5.52 6.66 40.96
CA ILE A 43 -5.45 5.26 41.39
C ILE A 43 -5.74 5.11 42.87
N LYS A 44 -5.30 6.05 43.72
CA LYS A 44 -5.65 6.07 45.18
C LYS A 44 -7.14 6.25 45.40
N GLN A 45 -7.77 7.20 44.69
CA GLN A 45 -9.22 7.41 44.76
C GLN A 45 -9.98 6.17 44.30
N LEU A 46 -9.57 5.58 43.18
CA LEU A 46 -10.19 4.38 42.60
C LEU A 46 -10.04 3.16 43.57
N LYS A 47 -8.88 2.97 44.20
CA LYS A 47 -8.68 1.92 45.22
C LYS A 47 -9.65 2.09 46.40
N ASN A 48 -9.84 3.32 46.87
CA ASN A 48 -10.77 3.60 47.96
C ASN A 48 -12.21 3.34 47.57
N SER A 49 -12.63 3.75 46.38
CA SER A 49 -13.97 3.52 45.84
C SER A 49 -14.26 2.03 45.70
N ILE A 50 -13.35 1.28 45.07
CA ILE A 50 -13.47 -0.17 44.89
C ILE A 50 -13.54 -0.87 46.26
N LYS A 51 -12.67 -0.49 47.19
CA LYS A 51 -12.66 -1.07 48.56
C LYS A 51 -13.98 -0.85 49.29
N ALA A 52 -14.61 0.31 49.07
CA ALA A 52 -15.87 0.67 49.75
C ALA A 52 -17.10 -0.03 49.16
N TYR A 53 -17.13 -0.20 47.83
CA TYR A 53 -18.36 -0.52 47.12
C TYR A 53 -18.33 -1.83 46.34
N ALA A 54 -17.19 -2.38 45.91
CA ALA A 54 -17.13 -3.54 45.02
C ALA A 54 -17.67 -4.84 45.67
N ALA A 55 -17.75 -4.94 46.96
CA ALA A 55 -18.30 -6.09 47.67
C ALA A 55 -19.83 -6.04 47.85
N LEU A 56 -20.48 -4.94 47.45
CA LEU A 56 -21.93 -4.78 47.51
C LEU A 56 -22.59 -5.50 46.33
N ASP A 57 -23.89 -5.73 46.48
CA ASP A 57 -24.77 -6.11 45.36
C ASP A 57 -24.57 -5.16 44.19
N VAL A 58 -24.64 -5.68 42.96
CA VAL A 58 -24.30 -4.95 41.71
C VAL A 58 -25.10 -3.67 41.58
N ASP A 59 -26.43 -3.74 41.73
CA ASP A 59 -27.29 -2.56 41.55
C ASP A 59 -26.96 -1.47 42.58
N ARG A 60 -26.73 -1.88 43.79
CA ARG A 60 -26.38 -0.96 44.89
C ARG A 60 -24.97 -0.37 44.73
N ALA A 61 -24.01 -1.17 44.28
CA ALA A 61 -22.67 -0.70 43.99
C ALA A 61 -22.66 0.36 42.87
N LEU A 62 -23.40 0.11 41.81
CA LEU A 62 -23.54 1.04 40.69
C LEU A 62 -24.32 2.32 41.07
N GLN A 63 -25.30 2.24 41.98
CA GLN A 63 -25.97 3.44 42.48
C GLN A 63 -25.07 4.36 43.34
N LEU A 64 -24.16 3.78 44.08
CA LEU A 64 -23.34 4.51 45.06
C LEU A 64 -21.99 4.98 44.56
N SER A 65 -21.48 4.42 43.46
CA SER A 65 -20.13 4.71 42.95
C SER A 65 -20.12 5.03 41.47
N GLU A 66 -19.80 6.28 41.14
CA GLU A 66 -19.58 6.71 39.74
C GLU A 66 -18.39 5.94 39.10
N ASP A 67 -17.35 5.64 39.88
CA ASP A 67 -16.21 4.87 39.38
C ASP A 67 -16.63 3.49 38.94
N LEU A 68 -17.48 2.78 39.70
CA LEU A 68 -18.01 1.47 39.31
C LEU A 68 -18.97 1.57 38.10
N GLN A 69 -19.76 2.65 37.99
CA GLN A 69 -20.55 2.90 36.77
C GLN A 69 -19.65 3.03 35.53
N PHE A 70 -18.61 3.84 35.61
CA PHE A 70 -17.66 3.98 34.49
C PHE A 70 -16.96 2.67 34.16
N MET A 71 -16.59 1.91 35.17
CA MET A 71 -15.99 0.59 34.99
C MET A 71 -16.98 -0.36 34.32
N HIS A 72 -18.22 -0.44 34.78
CA HIS A 72 -19.25 -1.28 34.17
C HIS A 72 -19.50 -0.90 32.71
N ALA A 73 -19.64 0.38 32.41
CA ALA A 73 -19.81 0.86 31.03
C ALA A 73 -18.60 0.47 30.13
N THR A 74 -17.37 0.59 30.66
CA THR A 74 -16.15 0.17 29.96
C THR A 74 -16.12 -1.35 29.73
N TRP A 75 -16.55 -2.14 30.73
CA TRP A 75 -16.62 -3.59 30.58
C TRP A 75 -17.63 -3.98 29.49
N LEU A 76 -18.81 -3.36 29.46
CA LEU A 76 -19.81 -3.60 28.42
C LEU A 76 -19.31 -3.27 27.03
N SER A 77 -18.61 -2.15 26.87
CA SER A 77 -18.13 -1.71 25.54
C SER A 77 -16.92 -2.49 25.03
N GLU A 78 -16.03 -2.94 25.92
CA GLU A 78 -14.70 -3.43 25.52
C GLU A 78 -14.50 -4.93 25.75
N TYR A 79 -15.21 -5.53 26.73
CA TYR A 79 -14.90 -6.89 27.20
C TYR A 79 -16.09 -7.83 27.21
N PHE A 80 -17.32 -7.36 27.18
CA PHE A 80 -18.52 -8.20 27.27
C PHE A 80 -18.53 -9.35 26.26
N HIS A 81 -18.09 -9.09 25.03
CA HIS A 81 -18.04 -10.10 23.96
C HIS A 81 -16.74 -10.93 23.93
N THR A 82 -15.74 -10.60 24.76
CA THR A 82 -14.41 -11.20 24.70
C THR A 82 -14.06 -11.98 25.98
N THR A 83 -14.94 -11.98 26.99
CA THR A 83 -14.70 -12.66 28.25
C THR A 83 -15.86 -13.61 28.59
N GLU A 84 -15.54 -14.70 29.29
CA GLU A 84 -16.53 -15.64 29.85
C GLU A 84 -17.08 -15.19 31.21
N TYR A 85 -16.49 -14.12 31.78
CA TYR A 85 -16.85 -13.62 33.11
C TYR A 85 -17.97 -12.60 33.01
N ASP A 86 -19.01 -12.72 33.85
CA ASP A 86 -20.03 -11.70 34.01
C ASP A 86 -19.53 -10.50 34.86
N TRP A 87 -20.33 -9.44 34.88
CA TRP A 87 -19.94 -8.24 35.64
C TRP A 87 -19.86 -8.48 37.12
N GLU A 88 -20.73 -9.30 37.72
CA GLU A 88 -20.73 -9.59 39.16
C GLU A 88 -19.40 -10.21 39.60
N TYR A 89 -18.93 -11.20 38.84
CA TYR A 89 -17.60 -11.79 39.09
C TYR A 89 -16.50 -10.74 38.95
N VAL A 90 -16.53 -9.95 37.89
CA VAL A 90 -15.53 -8.90 37.65
C VAL A 90 -15.53 -7.88 38.77
N GLN A 91 -16.71 -7.36 39.17
CA GLN A 91 -16.85 -6.39 40.25
C GLN A 91 -16.21 -6.88 41.57
N HIS A 92 -16.50 -8.11 41.98
CA HIS A 92 -15.96 -8.68 43.22
C HIS A 92 -14.45 -8.92 43.16
N ALA A 93 -13.91 -9.17 41.96
CA ALA A 93 -12.47 -9.39 41.79
C ALA A 93 -11.65 -8.10 41.65
N LEU A 94 -12.28 -6.93 41.44
CA LEU A 94 -11.59 -5.65 41.18
C LEU A 94 -10.60 -5.26 42.28
N TYR A 95 -10.92 -5.46 43.56
CA TYR A 95 -10.03 -5.09 44.65
C TYR A 95 -8.71 -5.85 44.58
N ASN A 96 -8.75 -7.12 44.32
CA ASN A 96 -7.54 -7.93 44.19
C ASN A 96 -6.70 -7.55 42.94
N ALA A 97 -7.35 -7.13 41.88
CA ALA A 97 -6.68 -6.70 40.65
C ALA A 97 -5.97 -5.34 40.82
N ILE A 98 -6.53 -4.41 41.62
CA ILE A 98 -6.02 -3.04 41.70
C ILE A 98 -5.07 -2.80 42.89
N LYS A 99 -5.19 -3.59 43.98
CA LYS A 99 -4.47 -3.33 45.23
C LYS A 99 -2.95 -3.21 45.09
N ASP A 100 -2.37 -4.02 44.20
CA ASP A 100 -0.91 -4.12 43.98
C ASP A 100 -0.43 -3.27 42.79
N ILE A 101 -1.32 -2.54 42.11
CA ILE A 101 -0.92 -1.62 41.03
C ILE A 101 -0.14 -0.44 41.65
N HIS A 102 1.03 -0.18 41.08
CA HIS A 102 1.87 0.97 41.43
C HIS A 102 2.35 1.70 40.18
N ILE A 103 2.80 2.94 40.35
CA ILE A 103 3.24 3.81 39.26
C ILE A 103 4.74 3.94 39.30
N VAL A 104 5.39 3.73 38.15
CA VAL A 104 6.85 3.87 38.00
C VAL A 104 7.17 4.93 36.96
N SER A 105 8.03 5.87 37.32
CA SER A 105 8.56 6.87 36.40
C SER A 105 9.81 6.34 35.71
N ILE A 106 9.77 6.20 34.39
CA ILE A 106 10.89 5.67 33.58
C ILE A 106 11.55 6.80 32.79
N ASN A 107 12.58 7.38 33.40
CA ASN A 107 13.39 8.44 32.78
C ASN A 107 14.89 8.21 33.04
N THR A 108 15.75 9.12 32.60
CA THR A 108 17.21 8.98 32.73
C THR A 108 17.71 9.01 34.16
N ASP A 109 16.96 9.62 35.10
CA ASP A 109 17.32 9.76 36.48
C ASP A 109 16.59 8.75 37.40
N SER A 110 15.68 7.93 36.82
CA SER A 110 14.95 6.94 37.61
C SER A 110 15.91 5.84 38.09
N THR A 111 15.96 5.64 39.39
CA THR A 111 16.67 4.53 40.04
C THR A 111 15.80 3.28 40.14
N GLU A 112 14.49 3.42 39.88
CA GLU A 112 13.54 2.32 39.90
C GLU A 112 13.69 1.48 38.62
N ALA A 113 14.08 0.24 38.79
CA ALA A 113 14.14 -0.75 37.76
C ALA A 113 12.96 -1.71 37.90
N LEU A 114 12.32 -2.09 36.79
CA LEU A 114 11.32 -3.15 36.81
C LEU A 114 12.03 -4.50 36.93
N GLU A 115 11.78 -5.22 38.01
CA GLU A 115 12.46 -6.48 38.31
C GLU A 115 11.52 -7.69 38.14
N TYR A 116 11.08 -7.92 36.92
CA TYR A 116 10.14 -8.99 36.56
C TYR A 116 10.56 -10.40 36.98
N GLU A 117 11.86 -10.65 37.15
CA GLU A 117 12.37 -11.94 37.61
C GLU A 117 12.17 -12.15 39.10
N LYS A 118 12.20 -11.06 39.88
CA LYS A 118 12.14 -11.13 41.36
C LYS A 118 10.73 -10.98 41.89
N HIS A 119 9.94 -10.13 41.27
CA HIS A 119 8.61 -9.75 41.77
C HIS A 119 7.53 -9.90 40.70
N VAL A 120 6.30 -10.09 41.12
CA VAL A 120 5.13 -9.94 40.24
C VAL A 120 4.84 -8.45 40.10
N GLU A 121 4.92 -7.95 38.86
CA GLU A 121 4.75 -6.54 38.58
C GLU A 121 3.36 -6.26 38.01
N HIS A 122 2.61 -5.38 38.66
CA HIS A 122 1.39 -4.76 38.17
C HIS A 122 1.64 -3.25 38.13
N VAL A 123 2.07 -2.74 36.98
CA VAL A 123 2.71 -1.42 36.91
C VAL A 123 2.12 -0.51 35.85
N ILE A 124 1.99 0.77 36.20
CA ILE A 124 1.76 1.85 35.23
C ILE A 124 3.10 2.57 35.03
N ALA A 125 3.74 2.31 33.89
CA ALA A 125 5.04 2.86 33.52
C ALA A 125 4.85 4.18 32.78
N VAL A 126 5.21 5.30 33.41
CA VAL A 126 5.13 6.64 32.81
C VAL A 126 6.51 7.10 32.37
N GLY A 127 6.65 7.54 31.11
CA GLY A 127 7.94 7.99 30.62
C GLY A 127 7.91 8.62 29.24
N GLY A 128 9.11 8.76 28.67
CA GLY A 128 9.32 9.35 27.36
C GLY A 128 10.29 8.56 26.50
N TYR A 129 11.47 9.12 26.24
CA TYR A 129 12.48 8.52 25.37
C TYR A 129 12.92 7.12 25.79
N ARG A 130 13.05 6.89 27.09
CA ARG A 130 13.54 5.63 27.61
C ARG A 130 12.58 4.47 27.41
N LEU A 131 11.27 4.75 27.35
CA LEU A 131 10.26 3.75 27.01
C LEU A 131 10.41 3.26 25.55
N SER A 132 11.03 4.04 24.68
CA SER A 132 11.21 3.67 23.27
C SER A 132 12.46 2.84 23.00
N ARG A 133 13.41 2.76 23.94
CA ARG A 133 14.71 2.11 23.72
C ARG A 133 15.22 1.38 24.96
N GLY A 134 15.72 0.15 24.77
CA GLY A 134 16.50 -0.57 25.77
C GLY A 134 15.74 -1.06 27.01
N LEU A 135 14.41 -1.02 27.00
CA LEU A 135 13.57 -1.51 28.09
C LEU A 135 12.66 -2.61 27.58
N THR A 136 12.42 -3.62 28.39
CA THR A 136 11.37 -4.63 28.16
C THR A 136 10.24 -4.37 29.13
N LEU A 137 9.00 -4.29 28.61
CA LEU A 137 7.78 -4.19 29.42
C LEU A 137 7.02 -5.52 29.29
N GLU A 138 7.22 -6.39 30.27
CA GLU A 138 6.51 -7.65 30.30
C GLU A 138 5.05 -7.46 30.66
N GLY A 139 4.18 -8.21 30.02
CA GLY A 139 2.76 -8.13 30.27
C GLY A 139 2.11 -6.82 29.82
N LEU A 140 2.65 -6.14 28.84
CA LEU A 140 2.09 -4.90 28.35
C LEU A 140 0.73 -5.14 27.66
N VAL A 141 -0.33 -4.58 28.23
CA VAL A 141 -1.71 -4.73 27.75
C VAL A 141 -2.35 -3.40 27.36
N VAL A 142 -1.99 -2.29 28.01
CA VAL A 142 -2.50 -0.97 27.65
C VAL A 142 -1.36 -0.03 27.32
N SER A 143 -1.44 0.61 26.16
CA SER A 143 -0.48 1.62 25.71
C SER A 143 -1.19 2.94 25.47
N TYR A 144 -0.86 3.96 26.25
CA TYR A 144 -1.33 5.32 26.04
C TYR A 144 -0.21 6.16 25.42
N TYR A 145 -0.48 6.67 24.23
CA TYR A 145 0.51 7.30 23.37
C TYR A 145 0.10 8.73 23.03
N SER A 146 0.65 9.71 23.73
CA SER A 146 0.42 11.14 23.46
C SER A 146 1.58 11.78 22.70
N ARG A 147 2.76 11.12 22.71
CA ARG A 147 3.95 11.65 22.09
C ARG A 147 4.00 11.32 20.61
N ASN A 148 4.43 12.31 19.81
CA ASN A 148 4.67 12.18 18.37
C ASN A 148 6.15 12.31 18.04
N ALA A 149 6.58 11.67 16.95
CA ALA A 149 7.89 11.85 16.34
C ALA A 149 7.69 12.25 14.86
N LYS A 150 8.64 13.02 14.33
CA LYS A 150 8.57 13.51 12.95
C LYS A 150 9.30 12.63 11.92
N ALA A 151 10.00 11.58 12.37
CA ALA A 151 10.77 10.71 11.50
C ALA A 151 10.22 9.27 11.55
N TYR A 152 10.16 8.60 10.38
CA TYR A 152 9.65 7.22 10.26
C TYR A 152 10.41 6.26 11.16
N ASP A 153 11.75 6.34 11.16
CA ASP A 153 12.59 5.47 11.99
C ASP A 153 12.31 5.65 13.49
N ALA A 154 12.00 6.88 13.91
CA ALA A 154 11.62 7.16 15.30
C ALA A 154 10.23 6.62 15.63
N LEU A 155 9.23 6.79 14.73
CA LEU A 155 7.89 6.21 14.89
C LEU A 155 7.96 4.69 14.96
N MET A 156 8.70 4.05 14.05
CA MET A 156 8.89 2.59 14.03
C MET A 156 9.54 2.08 15.32
N GLN A 157 10.56 2.77 15.86
CA GLN A 157 11.18 2.41 17.13
C GLN A 157 10.19 2.53 18.29
N MET A 158 9.31 3.51 18.24
CA MET A 158 8.27 3.70 19.26
C MET A 158 7.16 2.66 19.13
N ALA A 159 6.86 2.19 17.93
CA ALA A 159 5.86 1.16 17.65
C ALA A 159 6.26 -0.26 18.09
N ARG A 160 7.49 -0.48 18.54
CA ARG A 160 7.96 -1.80 19.01
C ARG A 160 7.04 -2.44 20.08
N TRP A 161 6.25 -1.65 20.77
CA TRP A 161 5.32 -2.09 21.79
C TRP A 161 3.96 -2.55 21.25
N PHE A 162 3.66 -2.26 19.98
CA PHE A 162 2.39 -2.59 19.34
C PHE A 162 2.37 -3.97 18.66
N GLY A 163 3.44 -4.75 18.84
CA GLY A 163 3.57 -6.05 18.21
C GLY A 163 2.68 -7.12 18.83
N TYR A 164 2.73 -8.29 18.21
CA TYR A 164 2.00 -9.49 18.59
C TYR A 164 2.24 -9.88 20.07
N ARG A 165 1.16 -10.34 20.75
CA ARG A 165 1.15 -10.76 22.15
C ARG A 165 0.44 -12.10 22.27
N SER A 166 1.21 -13.20 22.21
CA SER A 166 0.65 -14.54 22.28
C SER A 166 -0.16 -14.74 23.57
N GLY A 167 -1.41 -15.13 23.39
CA GLY A 167 -2.31 -15.57 24.48
C GLY A 167 -3.01 -14.45 25.26
N TYR A 168 -2.90 -13.18 24.83
CA TYR A 168 -3.65 -12.06 25.43
C TYR A 168 -3.87 -10.87 24.49
N GLU A 169 -3.88 -11.12 23.19
CA GLU A 169 -4.13 -10.09 22.17
C GLU A 169 -5.47 -9.38 22.38
N GLU A 170 -6.47 -10.12 22.82
CA GLU A 170 -7.81 -9.63 23.11
C GLU A 170 -7.86 -8.58 24.22
N LEU A 171 -6.85 -8.55 25.08
CA LEU A 171 -6.73 -7.56 26.16
C LEU A 171 -5.96 -6.31 25.75
N CYS A 172 -5.23 -6.36 24.61
CA CYS A 172 -4.37 -5.27 24.21
C CYS A 172 -5.20 -4.07 23.70
N ARG A 173 -4.90 -2.88 24.23
CA ARG A 173 -5.51 -1.62 23.82
C ARG A 173 -4.45 -0.55 23.63
N ILE A 174 -4.59 0.20 22.53
CA ILE A 174 -3.69 1.31 22.20
C ILE A 174 -4.53 2.58 22.09
N TRP A 175 -4.12 3.58 22.86
CA TRP A 175 -4.73 4.90 22.85
C TRP A 175 -3.77 5.92 22.25
N MET A 176 -4.16 6.53 21.16
CA MET A 176 -3.42 7.58 20.48
C MET A 176 -4.36 8.54 19.77
N SER A 177 -3.85 9.70 19.33
CA SER A 177 -4.64 10.60 18.49
C SER A 177 -4.87 10.01 17.09
N GLU A 178 -5.99 10.37 16.44
CA GLU A 178 -6.28 9.99 15.05
C GLU A 178 -5.14 10.37 14.10
N LYS A 179 -4.56 11.54 14.31
CA LYS A 179 -3.39 11.98 13.54
C LYS A 179 -2.20 11.05 13.72
N ALA A 180 -1.91 10.61 14.95
CA ALA A 180 -0.84 9.65 15.19
C ALA A 180 -1.15 8.29 14.56
N ALA A 181 -2.38 7.80 14.66
CA ALA A 181 -2.82 6.57 14.01
C ALA A 181 -2.65 6.65 12.47
N GLY A 182 -3.01 7.77 11.87
CA GLY A 182 -2.79 8.04 10.44
C GLY A 182 -1.31 8.01 10.06
N TRP A 183 -0.44 8.55 10.89
CA TRP A 183 1.01 8.50 10.66
C TRP A 183 1.58 7.08 10.75
N TYR A 184 1.14 6.28 11.73
CA TYR A 184 1.56 4.87 11.83
C TYR A 184 1.08 4.05 10.64
N LYS A 185 -0.16 4.26 10.19
CA LYS A 185 -0.68 3.62 8.98
C LYS A 185 0.19 3.98 7.77
N PHE A 186 0.43 5.28 7.55
CA PHE A 186 1.25 5.75 6.44
C PHE A 186 2.68 5.15 6.45
N VAL A 187 3.32 5.09 7.63
CA VAL A 187 4.66 4.48 7.78
C VAL A 187 4.62 2.98 7.52
N ALA A 188 3.58 2.28 7.96
CA ALA A 188 3.39 0.85 7.69
C ALA A 188 3.24 0.59 6.19
N ASP A 189 2.40 1.35 5.50
CA ASP A 189 2.19 1.26 4.06
C ASP A 189 3.50 1.56 3.30
N SER A 190 4.19 2.64 3.66
CA SER A 190 5.49 3.02 3.06
C SER A 190 6.58 1.98 3.28
N THR A 191 6.53 1.27 4.41
CA THR A 191 7.47 0.19 4.73
C THR A 191 7.15 -1.07 3.90
N ALA A 192 5.88 -1.39 3.70
CA ALA A 192 5.46 -2.46 2.81
C ALA A 192 5.93 -2.18 1.36
N ASP A 193 5.75 -0.93 0.88
CA ASP A 193 6.25 -0.49 -0.42
C ASP A 193 7.76 -0.72 -0.57
N LEU A 194 8.53 -0.35 0.46
CA LEU A 194 9.98 -0.56 0.46
C LEU A 194 10.35 -2.05 0.43
N PHE A 195 9.63 -2.90 1.16
CA PHE A 195 9.88 -4.34 1.10
C PHE A 195 9.59 -4.94 -0.28
N ASP A 196 8.57 -4.46 -0.96
CA ASP A 196 8.26 -4.87 -2.33
C ASP A 196 9.38 -4.43 -3.29
N GLU A 197 9.84 -3.18 -3.21
CA GLU A 197 11.00 -2.70 -3.95
C GLU A 197 12.27 -3.54 -3.69
N LEU A 198 12.51 -3.94 -2.45
CA LEU A 198 13.66 -4.79 -2.10
C LEU A 198 13.51 -6.23 -2.64
N ARG A 199 12.29 -6.78 -2.69
CA ARG A 199 12.02 -8.08 -3.33
C ARG A 199 12.29 -8.00 -4.82
N ASN A 200 11.79 -6.96 -5.49
CA ASN A 200 12.01 -6.73 -6.92
C ASN A 200 13.51 -6.58 -7.23
N MET A 201 14.23 -5.78 -6.43
CA MET A 201 15.68 -5.66 -6.55
C MET A 201 16.39 -7.01 -6.45
N ARG A 202 15.95 -7.89 -5.52
CA ARG A 202 16.52 -9.24 -5.37
C ARG A 202 16.21 -10.12 -6.58
N GLN A 203 15.01 -10.07 -7.14
CA GLN A 203 14.61 -10.86 -8.31
C GLN A 203 15.48 -10.51 -9.53
N VAL A 204 15.74 -9.23 -9.76
CA VAL A 204 16.62 -8.79 -10.86
C VAL A 204 18.11 -8.85 -10.49
N GLN A 205 18.47 -9.50 -9.36
CA GLN A 205 19.84 -9.69 -8.88
C GLN A 205 20.68 -8.40 -8.83
N ARG A 206 20.06 -7.27 -8.57
CA ARG A 206 20.73 -5.97 -8.42
C ARG A 206 21.03 -5.67 -6.96
N THR A 207 21.97 -4.76 -6.76
CA THR A 207 22.35 -4.23 -5.43
C THR A 207 21.74 -2.83 -5.26
N PRO A 208 21.63 -2.29 -4.03
CA PRO A 208 21.15 -0.92 -3.81
C PRO A 208 21.96 0.17 -4.55
N LYS A 209 23.18 -0.15 -5.01
CA LYS A 209 23.99 0.77 -5.81
C LYS A 209 23.56 0.85 -7.27
N ASN A 210 22.90 -0.20 -7.77
CA ASN A 210 22.55 -0.36 -9.18
C ASN A 210 21.04 -0.49 -9.40
N TYR A 211 20.26 -0.18 -8.38
CA TYR A 211 18.80 -0.26 -8.39
C TYR A 211 18.19 1.05 -7.88
N GLY A 212 17.22 1.58 -8.60
CA GLY A 212 16.57 2.82 -8.26
C GLY A 212 15.60 2.66 -7.09
N LEU A 213 16.09 2.72 -5.84
CA LEU A 213 15.25 2.68 -4.65
C LEU A 213 14.53 3.99 -4.40
N ARG A 214 13.26 3.90 -4.04
CA ARG A 214 12.43 5.03 -3.64
C ARG A 214 11.67 4.73 -2.34
N ILE A 215 11.47 5.74 -1.52
CA ILE A 215 10.68 5.66 -0.29
C ILE A 215 9.65 6.77 -0.31
N ARG A 216 8.37 6.42 -0.12
CA ARG A 216 7.27 7.38 -0.05
C ARG A 216 7.48 8.38 1.09
N GLN A 217 7.38 9.66 0.81
CA GLN A 217 7.39 10.72 1.80
C GLN A 217 5.95 11.13 2.16
N SER A 218 5.70 11.37 3.45
CA SER A 218 4.40 11.85 3.90
C SER A 218 4.13 13.28 3.39
N PRO A 219 2.93 13.58 2.92
CA PRO A 219 2.50 14.95 2.60
C PRO A 219 2.47 15.83 3.86
N ASP A 220 2.30 15.24 5.03
CA ASP A 220 2.42 15.92 6.31
C ASP A 220 3.89 16.11 6.71
N SER A 221 4.16 16.83 7.76
CA SER A 221 5.49 17.20 8.27
C SER A 221 6.40 16.02 8.69
N LEU A 222 6.04 14.78 8.35
CA LEU A 222 6.88 13.61 8.61
C LEU A 222 8.06 13.54 7.63
N ILE A 223 9.23 13.19 8.15
CA ILE A 223 10.45 12.96 7.35
C ILE A 223 10.84 11.50 7.40
N VAL A 224 11.34 10.96 6.28
CA VAL A 224 11.75 9.55 6.17
C VAL A 224 12.80 9.21 7.22
N THR A 225 13.83 10.06 7.37
CA THR A 225 14.82 9.92 8.43
C THR A 225 15.51 11.28 8.70
N ALA A 226 16.31 11.34 9.76
CA ALA A 226 17.05 12.55 10.08
C ALA A 226 18.06 12.91 8.96
N ARG A 227 18.23 14.20 8.70
CA ARG A 227 19.05 14.74 7.61
C ARG A 227 20.47 14.16 7.54
N ASN A 228 21.09 13.93 8.69
CA ASN A 228 22.43 13.35 8.80
C ASN A 228 22.50 11.85 8.43
N LYS A 229 21.36 11.17 8.30
CA LYS A 229 21.26 9.76 7.91
C LYS A 229 20.85 9.58 6.44
N MET A 230 20.36 10.63 5.78
CA MET A 230 19.88 10.54 4.39
C MET A 230 20.97 10.26 3.35
N GLY A 231 22.24 10.48 3.68
CA GLY A 231 23.34 10.24 2.74
C GLY A 231 23.19 11.01 1.42
N THR A 232 23.20 10.30 0.30
CA THR A 232 23.02 10.85 -1.06
C THR A 232 21.56 10.92 -1.50
N GLY A 233 20.61 10.55 -0.64
CA GLY A 233 19.17 10.58 -0.97
C GLY A 233 18.72 12.00 -1.30
N THR A 234 18.18 12.21 -2.49
CA THR A 234 17.64 13.49 -2.93
C THR A 234 16.12 13.44 -2.85
N LYS A 235 15.53 14.50 -2.28
CA LYS A 235 14.09 14.68 -2.32
C LYS A 235 13.72 15.17 -3.71
N LEU A 236 13.01 14.36 -4.44
CA LEU A 236 12.30 14.76 -5.64
C LEU A 236 10.81 14.56 -5.41
N THR A 237 10.06 15.60 -5.71
CA THR A 237 8.62 15.47 -5.89
C THR A 237 8.42 14.94 -7.29
N ALA A 238 8.32 13.62 -7.43
CA ALA A 238 7.81 13.03 -8.64
C ALA A 238 6.36 12.64 -8.32
N PRO A 239 5.37 13.46 -8.69
CA PRO A 239 4.00 12.98 -8.71
C PRO A 239 3.98 11.84 -9.73
N ILE A 240 3.51 10.66 -9.34
CA ILE A 240 3.01 9.71 -10.33
C ILE A 240 1.69 10.35 -10.78
N ASP A 241 1.81 11.33 -11.65
CA ASP A 241 0.66 11.96 -12.27
C ASP A 241 0.34 11.17 -13.54
N LEU A 242 -0.69 10.34 -13.45
CA LEU A 242 -1.23 9.61 -14.58
C LEU A 242 -2.36 10.40 -15.28
N ASN A 243 -2.53 11.68 -14.94
CA ASN A 243 -3.49 12.57 -15.58
C ASN A 243 -3.15 12.71 -17.07
N ASN A 244 -4.12 12.42 -17.93
CA ASN A 244 -3.90 12.37 -19.38
C ASN A 244 -2.71 11.47 -19.76
N GLY A 245 -2.43 10.44 -18.93
CA GLY A 245 -1.33 9.50 -19.09
C GLY A 245 -1.77 8.20 -19.76
N PHE A 246 -0.83 7.54 -20.43
CA PHE A 246 -0.97 6.18 -20.93
C PHE A 246 0.02 5.28 -20.21
N VAL A 247 -0.47 4.17 -19.71
CA VAL A 247 0.33 3.19 -18.97
C VAL A 247 0.14 1.83 -19.62
N GLU A 248 1.21 1.12 -19.88
CA GLU A 248 1.14 -0.20 -20.50
C GLU A 248 2.17 -1.17 -19.91
N THR A 249 1.84 -2.46 -19.92
CA THR A 249 2.74 -3.54 -19.54
C THR A 249 3.71 -3.81 -20.67
N ILE A 250 5.00 -3.55 -20.47
CA ILE A 250 6.04 -3.76 -21.49
C ILE A 250 6.95 -4.95 -21.19
N ALA A 251 6.91 -5.44 -19.96
CA ALA A 251 7.72 -6.55 -19.48
C ALA A 251 6.85 -7.60 -18.79
N PHE A 252 7.09 -8.88 -19.08
CA PHE A 252 6.32 -10.01 -18.56
C PHE A 252 7.23 -11.01 -17.86
N ASP A 253 6.81 -11.50 -16.72
CA ASP A 253 7.46 -12.61 -16.03
C ASP A 253 7.25 -13.91 -16.83
N ARG A 254 8.34 -14.63 -17.12
CA ARG A 254 8.31 -15.89 -17.88
C ARG A 254 8.04 -17.13 -17.03
N ARG A 255 7.94 -16.98 -15.71
CA ARG A 255 7.57 -18.10 -14.85
C ARG A 255 6.16 -18.58 -15.15
N VAL A 256 5.98 -19.87 -15.25
CA VAL A 256 4.68 -20.48 -15.58
C VAL A 256 3.59 -20.03 -14.61
N GLU A 257 3.93 -19.94 -13.31
CA GLU A 257 3.01 -19.50 -12.26
C GLU A 257 2.53 -18.06 -12.46
N ALA A 258 3.40 -17.16 -12.93
CA ALA A 258 3.04 -15.77 -13.20
C ALA A 258 2.17 -15.64 -14.45
N ILE A 259 2.48 -16.39 -15.51
CA ILE A 259 1.68 -16.44 -16.73
C ILE A 259 0.27 -16.96 -16.43
N GLU A 260 0.15 -18.05 -15.67
CA GLU A 260 -1.14 -18.62 -15.30
C GLU A 260 -1.92 -17.68 -14.36
N ALA A 261 -1.26 -17.03 -13.40
CA ALA A 261 -1.90 -16.03 -12.53
C ALA A 261 -2.48 -14.88 -13.35
N ASN A 262 -1.74 -14.36 -14.33
CA ASN A 262 -2.20 -13.28 -15.20
C ASN A 262 -3.33 -13.74 -16.13
N ARG A 263 -3.30 -14.98 -16.60
CA ARG A 263 -4.41 -15.58 -17.37
C ARG A 263 -5.68 -15.67 -16.50
N GLU A 264 -5.56 -16.11 -15.24
CA GLU A 264 -6.68 -16.19 -14.31
C GLU A 264 -7.23 -14.80 -13.96
N ALA A 265 -6.37 -13.80 -13.72
CA ALA A 265 -6.81 -12.43 -13.47
C ALA A 265 -7.65 -11.88 -14.65
N VAL A 266 -7.20 -12.11 -15.90
CA VAL A 266 -7.98 -11.75 -17.11
C VAL A 266 -9.30 -12.53 -17.17
N ARG A 267 -9.27 -13.84 -16.87
CA ARG A 267 -10.48 -14.68 -16.87
C ARG A 267 -11.49 -14.21 -15.81
N HIS A 268 -11.06 -13.91 -14.60
CA HIS A 268 -11.91 -13.40 -13.52
C HIS A 268 -12.56 -12.07 -13.93
N LEU A 269 -11.78 -11.14 -14.44
CA LEU A 269 -12.32 -9.87 -14.93
C LEU A 269 -13.39 -10.10 -16.00
N LEU A 270 -13.07 -10.81 -17.08
CA LEU A 270 -13.99 -10.99 -18.21
C LEU A 270 -15.24 -11.81 -17.82
N SER A 271 -15.10 -12.79 -16.91
CA SER A 271 -16.25 -13.53 -16.38
C SER A 271 -17.20 -12.63 -15.59
N SER A 272 -16.67 -11.65 -14.86
CA SER A 272 -17.46 -10.66 -14.11
C SER A 272 -18.20 -9.68 -15.04
N LEU A 273 -17.83 -9.61 -16.32
CA LEU A 273 -18.46 -8.77 -17.33
C LEU A 273 -19.59 -9.49 -18.11
N SER A 274 -19.94 -10.71 -17.75
CA SER A 274 -20.96 -11.51 -18.47
C SER A 274 -22.35 -10.85 -18.54
N GLU A 275 -22.69 -10.00 -17.59
CA GLU A 275 -23.97 -9.26 -17.55
C GLU A 275 -23.92 -7.90 -18.28
N TYR A 276 -22.73 -7.48 -18.74
CA TYR A 276 -22.57 -6.21 -19.45
C TYR A 276 -22.77 -6.40 -20.94
N GLU A 277 -23.50 -5.49 -21.57
CA GLU A 277 -23.58 -5.47 -23.04
C GLU A 277 -22.21 -5.23 -23.66
N SER A 278 -21.82 -6.08 -24.58
CA SER A 278 -20.56 -5.93 -25.31
C SER A 278 -20.79 -5.87 -26.82
N LYS A 279 -20.05 -4.98 -27.46
CA LYS A 279 -19.92 -4.97 -28.92
C LYS A 279 -18.45 -5.11 -29.26
N GLU A 280 -18.09 -6.15 -30.02
CA GLU A 280 -16.70 -6.37 -30.40
C GLU A 280 -15.72 -6.35 -29.21
N HIS A 281 -16.08 -7.03 -28.11
CA HIS A 281 -15.31 -7.09 -26.86
C HIS A 281 -15.06 -5.74 -26.17
N PHE A 282 -15.93 -4.76 -26.43
CA PHE A 282 -15.91 -3.45 -25.78
C PHE A 282 -17.08 -3.33 -24.78
N TYR A 283 -16.76 -3.05 -23.52
CA TYR A 283 -17.69 -2.95 -22.38
C TYR A 283 -17.67 -1.54 -21.82
N ARG A 284 -18.83 -0.98 -21.48
CA ARG A 284 -18.99 0.39 -20.97
C ARG A 284 -19.46 0.41 -19.52
N HIS A 285 -19.12 1.50 -18.83
CA HIS A 285 -19.59 1.82 -17.49
C HIS A 285 -19.32 0.72 -16.46
N VAL A 286 -18.19 0.07 -16.56
CA VAL A 286 -17.76 -0.95 -15.62
C VAL A 286 -17.29 -0.29 -14.33
N PRO A 287 -17.75 -0.73 -13.14
CA PRO A 287 -17.36 -0.10 -11.88
C PRO A 287 -15.87 -0.31 -11.58
N SER A 288 -15.26 0.72 -11.00
CA SER A 288 -13.84 0.70 -10.61
C SER A 288 -13.44 -0.47 -9.71
N SER A 289 -14.38 -1.03 -8.93
CA SER A 289 -14.11 -2.19 -8.07
C SER A 289 -13.61 -3.41 -8.84
N LEU A 290 -14.12 -3.65 -10.06
CA LEU A 290 -13.66 -4.75 -10.91
C LEU A 290 -12.26 -4.49 -11.48
N ILE A 291 -11.98 -3.23 -11.85
CA ILE A 291 -10.65 -2.82 -12.32
C ILE A 291 -9.61 -2.96 -11.21
N ILE A 292 -9.98 -2.53 -10.02
CA ILE A 292 -9.16 -2.62 -8.83
C ILE A 292 -8.82 -4.08 -8.49
N SER A 293 -9.84 -4.96 -8.51
CA SER A 293 -9.64 -6.40 -8.27
C SER A 293 -8.69 -7.00 -9.31
N PHE A 294 -8.87 -6.66 -10.59
CA PHE A 294 -7.99 -7.11 -11.67
C PHE A 294 -6.53 -6.64 -11.46
N ILE A 295 -6.31 -5.36 -11.13
CA ILE A 295 -4.98 -4.81 -10.89
C ILE A 295 -4.31 -5.47 -9.67
N ASP A 296 -5.08 -5.77 -8.62
CA ASP A 296 -4.58 -6.41 -7.39
C ASP A 296 -4.23 -7.90 -7.63
N GLU A 297 -4.93 -8.59 -8.54
CA GLU A 297 -4.67 -9.98 -8.91
C GLU A 297 -3.53 -10.13 -9.93
N TYR A 298 -3.29 -9.09 -10.75
CA TYR A 298 -2.32 -9.15 -11.83
C TYR A 298 -0.87 -9.06 -11.32
N VAL A 299 -0.05 -10.03 -11.70
CA VAL A 299 1.37 -10.12 -11.33
C VAL A 299 2.21 -9.30 -12.31
N ASN A 300 2.70 -8.16 -11.87
CA ASN A 300 3.62 -7.30 -12.60
C ASN A 300 4.68 -6.74 -11.65
N GLU A 301 5.69 -7.55 -11.35
CA GLU A 301 6.75 -7.21 -10.39
C GLU A 301 8.05 -6.76 -11.08
N ASP A 302 8.10 -6.69 -12.41
CA ASP A 302 9.33 -6.36 -13.12
C ASP A 302 9.65 -4.86 -13.06
N ALA A 303 10.87 -4.55 -12.63
CA ALA A 303 11.37 -3.19 -12.51
C ALA A 303 11.54 -2.46 -13.86
N ARG A 304 11.51 -3.20 -14.97
CA ARG A 304 11.57 -2.64 -16.34
C ARG A 304 10.25 -2.03 -16.79
N SER A 305 9.17 -2.23 -16.04
CA SER A 305 7.85 -1.69 -16.31
C SER A 305 7.34 -0.85 -15.12
N PRO A 306 8.05 0.18 -14.66
CA PRO A 306 7.76 0.87 -13.40
C PRO A 306 6.44 1.62 -13.42
N LYS A 307 6.03 2.14 -14.58
CA LYS A 307 4.78 2.89 -14.73
C LYS A 307 3.55 1.98 -14.64
N SER A 308 3.65 0.72 -15.09
CA SER A 308 2.56 -0.26 -15.09
C SER A 308 2.57 -1.22 -13.89
N GLN A 309 3.39 -0.97 -12.87
CA GLN A 309 3.27 -1.72 -11.63
C GLN A 309 1.90 -1.51 -10.99
N SER A 310 1.28 -2.59 -10.53
CA SER A 310 -0.09 -2.58 -10.01
C SER A 310 -0.29 -1.53 -8.90
N LYS A 311 0.64 -1.39 -7.98
CA LYS A 311 0.52 -0.54 -6.81
C LYS A 311 0.50 0.98 -7.10
N PRO A 312 1.40 1.56 -7.93
CA PRO A 312 1.30 2.97 -8.32
C PRO A 312 0.00 3.31 -9.04
N VAL A 313 -0.44 2.43 -9.96
CA VAL A 313 -1.69 2.60 -10.69
C VAL A 313 -2.89 2.53 -9.74
N ARG A 314 -2.90 1.55 -8.84
CA ARG A 314 -3.92 1.41 -7.81
C ARG A 314 -4.02 2.64 -6.91
N ASN A 315 -2.89 3.14 -6.41
CA ASN A 315 -2.87 4.32 -5.55
C ASN A 315 -3.40 5.57 -6.26
N TYR A 316 -3.09 5.73 -7.55
CA TYR A 316 -3.64 6.82 -8.36
C TYR A 316 -5.16 6.70 -8.51
N ILE A 317 -5.67 5.51 -8.81
CA ILE A 317 -7.12 5.27 -8.92
C ILE A 317 -7.82 5.59 -7.60
N ASP A 318 -7.32 5.08 -6.48
CA ASP A 318 -7.90 5.31 -5.15
C ASP A 318 -7.94 6.80 -4.80
N ASP A 319 -6.87 7.56 -5.10
CA ASP A 319 -6.80 8.99 -4.83
C ASP A 319 -7.82 9.77 -5.68
N ARG A 320 -7.95 9.43 -6.96
CA ARG A 320 -8.93 10.06 -7.86
C ARG A 320 -10.38 9.72 -7.50
N MET A 321 -10.62 8.51 -6.99
CA MET A 321 -11.95 8.11 -6.50
C MET A 321 -12.43 8.93 -5.31
N LEU A 322 -11.52 9.42 -4.45
CA LEU A 322 -11.86 10.36 -3.37
C LEU A 322 -12.44 11.67 -3.90
N ASP A 323 -12.00 12.12 -5.06
CA ASP A 323 -12.49 13.31 -5.75
C ASP A 323 -13.74 13.02 -6.61
N GLY A 324 -14.25 11.79 -6.59
CA GLY A 324 -15.43 11.35 -7.34
C GLY A 324 -15.15 10.96 -8.80
N GLU A 325 -13.87 10.94 -9.19
CA GLU A 325 -13.42 10.55 -10.54
C GLU A 325 -13.11 9.05 -10.63
N LEU A 326 -12.86 8.55 -11.83
CA LEU A 326 -12.48 7.15 -12.14
C LEU A 326 -13.39 6.07 -11.53
N ARG A 327 -14.68 6.38 -11.29
CA ARG A 327 -15.64 5.44 -10.71
C ARG A 327 -16.18 4.43 -11.71
N GLU A 328 -16.26 4.83 -12.97
CA GLU A 328 -16.73 4.01 -14.09
C GLU A 328 -15.66 3.97 -15.19
N TRP A 329 -15.54 2.83 -15.84
CA TRP A 329 -14.50 2.50 -16.80
C TRP A 329 -15.06 1.92 -18.08
N ASP A 330 -14.38 2.15 -19.18
CA ASP A 330 -14.52 1.37 -20.40
C ASP A 330 -13.46 0.26 -20.41
N ILE A 331 -13.80 -0.93 -20.89
CA ILE A 331 -12.88 -2.06 -21.06
C ILE A 331 -12.92 -2.52 -22.51
N TYR A 332 -11.76 -2.79 -23.07
CA TYR A 332 -11.62 -3.35 -24.41
C TYR A 332 -10.65 -4.54 -24.38
N VAL A 333 -10.97 -5.60 -25.11
CA VAL A 333 -10.03 -6.69 -25.37
C VAL A 333 -9.48 -6.50 -26.78
N ALA A 334 -8.16 -6.26 -26.86
CA ALA A 334 -7.48 -6.02 -28.13
C ALA A 334 -7.48 -7.28 -29.01
N GLU A 335 -7.62 -7.09 -30.30
CA GLU A 335 -7.55 -8.16 -31.29
C GLU A 335 -6.41 -7.92 -32.27
N GLY A 336 -5.72 -9.01 -32.64
CA GLY A 336 -4.61 -9.01 -33.57
C GLY A 336 -4.72 -10.07 -34.67
N ASN A 337 -3.58 -10.59 -35.09
CA ASN A 337 -3.47 -11.56 -36.16
C ASN A 337 -2.85 -12.90 -35.71
N GLY A 338 -2.78 -13.15 -34.41
CA GLY A 338 -2.24 -14.37 -33.83
C GLY A 338 -3.25 -15.50 -33.73
N ASN A 339 -3.08 -16.39 -32.79
CA ASN A 339 -3.97 -17.51 -32.56
C ASN A 339 -5.28 -17.02 -31.91
N LYS A 340 -6.38 -17.73 -32.18
CA LYS A 340 -7.63 -17.55 -31.43
C LYS A 340 -7.54 -18.29 -30.13
N ILE A 341 -7.81 -17.60 -29.04
CA ILE A 341 -7.83 -18.18 -27.69
C ILE A 341 -9.12 -17.80 -26.97
N GLU A 342 -9.59 -18.67 -26.11
CA GLU A 342 -10.70 -18.39 -25.19
C GLU A 342 -10.14 -17.80 -23.89
N LEU A 343 -10.52 -16.56 -23.58
CA LEU A 343 -10.09 -15.83 -22.40
C LEU A 343 -11.02 -16.09 -21.20
N ALA A 344 -12.32 -16.18 -21.47
CA ALA A 344 -13.36 -16.53 -20.52
C ALA A 344 -14.51 -17.19 -21.28
N ALA A 345 -15.47 -17.79 -20.58
CA ALA A 345 -16.62 -18.46 -21.21
C ALA A 345 -17.34 -17.54 -22.20
N GLY A 346 -17.25 -17.86 -23.49
CA GLY A 346 -17.85 -17.10 -24.58
C GLY A 346 -17.07 -15.86 -25.05
N VAL A 347 -15.92 -15.55 -24.46
CA VAL A 347 -15.03 -14.46 -24.88
C VAL A 347 -13.82 -15.05 -25.58
N ILE A 348 -13.84 -15.03 -26.92
CA ILE A 348 -12.77 -15.55 -27.77
C ILE A 348 -12.13 -14.36 -28.47
N ALA A 349 -10.84 -14.16 -28.27
CA ALA A 349 -10.07 -13.09 -28.90
C ALA A 349 -8.91 -13.65 -29.74
N GLN A 350 -8.48 -12.89 -30.73
CA GLN A 350 -7.32 -13.21 -31.56
C GLN A 350 -6.09 -12.49 -31.00
N GLN A 351 -5.05 -13.25 -30.63
CA GLN A 351 -3.85 -12.71 -30.00
C GLN A 351 -3.17 -11.64 -30.87
N GLU A 352 -2.65 -10.60 -30.23
CA GLU A 352 -1.77 -9.64 -30.87
C GLU A 352 -0.35 -10.24 -30.98
N ILE A 353 0.24 -10.14 -32.17
CA ILE A 353 1.62 -10.57 -32.36
C ILE A 353 2.55 -9.44 -31.96
N ARG A 354 3.45 -9.73 -31.02
CA ARG A 354 4.58 -8.87 -30.64
C ARG A 354 5.88 -9.65 -30.77
N TYR A 355 7.01 -8.98 -30.90
CA TYR A 355 8.32 -9.63 -30.94
C TYR A 355 9.12 -9.28 -29.69
N PRO A 356 10.03 -10.18 -29.24
CA PRO A 356 10.84 -9.95 -28.06
C PRO A 356 11.86 -8.85 -28.31
N GLY A 357 11.97 -7.90 -27.38
CA GLY A 357 12.98 -6.84 -27.40
C GLY A 357 14.34 -7.32 -26.96
N GLY A 358 15.38 -6.50 -27.22
CA GLY A 358 16.79 -6.80 -26.88
C GLY A 358 17.02 -7.03 -25.37
N ASP A 359 16.18 -6.47 -24.51
CA ASP A 359 16.24 -6.62 -23.04
C ASP A 359 15.55 -7.88 -22.51
N THR A 360 15.02 -8.75 -23.40
CA THR A 360 14.46 -10.05 -23.00
C THR A 360 15.55 -10.92 -22.35
N SER A 361 15.21 -11.58 -21.25
CA SER A 361 16.07 -12.48 -20.49
C SER A 361 15.41 -13.84 -20.25
N GLN A 362 16.08 -14.75 -19.52
CA GLN A 362 15.48 -16.04 -19.17
C GLN A 362 14.24 -15.89 -18.28
N ASP A 363 14.21 -14.89 -17.41
CA ASP A 363 13.15 -14.68 -16.43
C ASP A 363 12.11 -13.65 -16.87
N CYS A 364 12.41 -12.83 -17.89
CA CYS A 364 11.55 -11.75 -18.30
C CYS A 364 11.52 -11.56 -19.81
N LEU A 365 10.33 -11.39 -20.34
CA LEU A 365 9.99 -11.15 -21.71
C LEU A 365 9.65 -9.68 -21.91
N VAL A 366 10.39 -8.95 -22.71
CA VAL A 366 10.18 -7.53 -22.99
C VAL A 366 9.66 -7.32 -24.40
N VAL A 367 8.69 -6.42 -24.56
CA VAL A 367 8.07 -6.11 -25.85
C VAL A 367 8.97 -5.23 -26.70
N GLY A 368 9.37 -5.71 -27.87
CA GLY A 368 9.98 -4.97 -28.98
C GLY A 368 11.11 -3.99 -28.60
N GLU A 369 11.70 -3.37 -29.64
CA GLU A 369 12.72 -2.33 -29.42
C GLU A 369 12.15 -1.00 -28.89
N LYS A 370 10.88 -0.71 -29.23
CA LYS A 370 10.20 0.54 -28.83
C LYS A 370 9.41 0.41 -27.52
N HIS A 371 9.50 -0.72 -26.85
CA HIS A 371 8.81 -1.01 -25.60
C HIS A 371 7.30 -0.63 -25.58
N ARG A 372 6.61 -0.90 -26.71
CA ARG A 372 5.20 -0.57 -26.88
C ARG A 372 4.36 -1.82 -27.04
N LEU A 373 3.37 -1.99 -26.16
CA LEU A 373 2.40 -3.08 -26.20
C LEU A 373 1.18 -2.70 -27.08
N ALA A 374 0.57 -1.56 -26.81
CA ALA A 374 -0.60 -1.09 -27.54
C ALA A 374 -0.24 -0.63 -28.96
N SER A 375 -1.12 -0.94 -29.91
CA SER A 375 -1.01 -0.45 -31.29
C SER A 375 -1.39 1.02 -31.36
N ARG A 376 -0.82 1.78 -32.31
CA ARG A 376 -1.23 3.16 -32.60
C ARG A 376 -2.73 3.21 -32.88
N GLY A 377 -3.43 4.19 -32.30
CA GLY A 377 -4.87 4.32 -32.43
C GLY A 377 -5.70 3.43 -31.51
N ALA A 378 -5.08 2.66 -30.62
CA ALA A 378 -5.82 1.87 -29.64
C ALA A 378 -6.69 2.75 -28.72
N GLU A 379 -6.29 3.99 -28.50
CA GLU A 379 -7.01 4.94 -27.66
C GLU A 379 -8.23 5.61 -28.34
N VAL A 380 -8.47 5.35 -29.62
CA VAL A 380 -9.68 5.77 -30.33
C VAL A 380 -10.90 4.91 -29.95
N VAL A 381 -10.64 3.69 -29.48
CA VAL A 381 -11.72 2.75 -29.10
C VAL A 381 -12.63 3.38 -28.05
N GLY A 382 -13.94 3.33 -28.31
CA GLY A 382 -14.98 3.83 -27.43
C GLY A 382 -15.28 5.33 -27.55
N LEU A 383 -14.49 6.10 -28.27
CA LEU A 383 -14.80 7.50 -28.59
C LEU A 383 -15.90 7.60 -29.64
N ASP A 384 -16.74 8.59 -29.50
CA ASP A 384 -17.71 8.92 -30.56
C ASP A 384 -17.09 9.78 -31.68
N ASN A 385 -17.80 9.91 -32.77
CA ASN A 385 -17.30 10.67 -33.93
C ASN A 385 -17.01 12.15 -33.59
N GLY A 386 -17.79 12.76 -32.69
CA GLY A 386 -17.58 14.14 -32.27
C GLY A 386 -16.30 14.32 -31.46
N GLN A 387 -16.01 13.36 -30.57
CA GLN A 387 -14.77 13.33 -29.78
C GLN A 387 -13.55 13.12 -30.68
N ILE A 388 -13.65 12.23 -31.68
CA ILE A 388 -12.58 11.97 -32.65
C ILE A 388 -12.32 13.21 -33.53
N GLU A 389 -13.37 13.84 -34.05
CA GLU A 389 -13.24 15.07 -34.85
C GLU A 389 -12.62 16.19 -34.04
N ALA A 390 -13.05 16.40 -32.81
CA ALA A 390 -12.49 17.42 -31.92
C ALA A 390 -11.00 17.15 -31.59
N ALA A 391 -10.62 15.88 -31.37
CA ALA A 391 -9.21 15.51 -31.16
C ALA A 391 -8.37 15.79 -32.42
N ASN A 392 -8.89 15.47 -33.58
CA ASN A 392 -8.23 15.74 -34.86
C ASN A 392 -8.11 17.25 -35.16
N GLU A 393 -9.08 18.05 -34.72
CA GLU A 393 -9.04 19.51 -34.88
C GLU A 393 -8.00 20.12 -33.93
N ASP A 394 -7.97 19.72 -32.68
CA ASP A 394 -6.94 20.14 -31.72
C ASP A 394 -5.54 19.83 -32.27
N PHE A 395 -5.32 18.60 -32.76
CA PHE A 395 -4.03 18.22 -33.31
C PHE A 395 -3.63 19.08 -34.51
N ARG A 396 -4.55 19.31 -35.44
CA ARG A 396 -4.28 20.15 -36.63
C ARG A 396 -3.96 21.61 -36.27
N ASN A 397 -4.57 22.13 -35.21
CA ASN A 397 -4.29 23.45 -34.70
C ASN A 397 -2.88 23.55 -34.10
N ASP A 398 -2.48 22.52 -33.36
CA ASP A 398 -1.15 22.45 -32.70
C ASP A 398 -0.04 22.07 -33.69
N HIS A 399 -0.36 21.26 -34.72
CA HIS A 399 0.59 20.71 -35.69
C HIS A 399 0.07 20.79 -37.16
N PRO A 400 0.07 22.01 -37.78
CA PRO A 400 -0.49 22.21 -39.11
C PRO A 400 0.13 21.37 -40.23
N ASP A 401 1.40 20.99 -40.01
CA ASP A 401 2.21 20.27 -41.04
C ASP A 401 2.16 18.75 -40.90
N LYS A 402 1.51 18.21 -39.83
CA LYS A 402 1.42 16.75 -39.60
C LYS A 402 0.04 16.22 -39.93
N LYS A 403 -0.03 14.97 -40.41
CA LYS A 403 -1.28 14.36 -40.88
C LYS A 403 -2.00 13.49 -39.88
N ASN A 404 -1.26 12.80 -39.01
CA ASN A 404 -1.81 11.80 -38.09
C ASN A 404 -1.72 12.28 -36.64
N PRO A 405 -2.86 12.39 -35.93
CA PRO A 405 -2.85 12.76 -34.52
C PRO A 405 -2.14 11.70 -33.67
N SER A 406 -1.46 12.15 -32.63
CA SER A 406 -0.98 11.25 -31.60
C SER A 406 -2.14 10.86 -30.67
N ASP A 407 -2.04 9.66 -30.06
CA ASP A 407 -3.06 9.11 -29.17
C ASP A 407 -3.39 10.03 -27.98
N ARG A 408 -2.45 10.93 -27.58
CA ARG A 408 -2.63 11.94 -26.54
C ARG A 408 -3.82 12.88 -26.77
N TYR A 409 -4.13 13.21 -28.04
CA TYR A 409 -5.27 14.07 -28.38
C TYR A 409 -6.59 13.34 -28.21
N TYR A 410 -6.65 12.05 -28.52
CA TYR A 410 -7.81 11.21 -28.28
C TYR A 410 -8.05 11.03 -26.76
N ARG A 411 -7.00 10.82 -25.99
CA ARG A 411 -7.03 10.67 -24.54
C ARG A 411 -7.63 11.89 -23.84
N ARG A 412 -7.30 13.10 -24.28
CA ARG A 412 -7.89 14.35 -23.77
C ARG A 412 -9.39 14.46 -23.94
N ARG A 413 -9.96 13.74 -24.91
CA ARG A 413 -11.39 13.77 -25.23
C ARG A 413 -12.17 12.65 -24.56
N ARG A 414 -11.50 11.74 -23.86
CA ARG A 414 -12.15 10.68 -23.09
C ARG A 414 -12.89 11.23 -21.87
N THR A 415 -14.06 10.66 -21.62
CA THR A 415 -14.84 10.89 -20.40
C THR A 415 -14.51 9.83 -19.34
N TYR A 416 -14.40 8.57 -19.77
CA TYR A 416 -14.11 7.42 -18.93
C TYR A 416 -12.70 6.88 -19.23
N PRO A 417 -11.95 6.42 -18.20
CA PRO A 417 -10.70 5.72 -18.44
C PRO A 417 -10.94 4.44 -19.23
N LEU A 418 -9.98 4.07 -20.07
CA LEU A 418 -10.04 2.84 -20.87
C LEU A 418 -9.00 1.86 -20.37
N LEU A 419 -9.43 0.68 -19.92
CA LEU A 419 -8.57 -0.48 -19.72
C LEU A 419 -8.59 -1.32 -20.98
N ILE A 420 -7.41 -1.61 -21.54
CA ILE A 420 -7.26 -2.52 -22.69
C ILE A 420 -6.56 -3.78 -22.19
N ILE A 421 -7.16 -4.93 -22.43
CA ILE A 421 -6.56 -6.25 -22.18
C ILE A 421 -5.90 -6.73 -23.47
N HIS A 422 -4.64 -7.10 -23.40
CA HIS A 422 -3.83 -7.54 -24.52
C HIS A 422 -3.49 -9.03 -24.41
N PRO A 423 -4.19 -9.92 -25.11
CA PRO A 423 -3.75 -11.30 -25.27
C PRO A 423 -2.61 -11.34 -26.30
N VAL A 424 -1.40 -11.61 -25.88
CA VAL A 424 -0.17 -11.48 -26.67
C VAL A 424 0.38 -12.83 -27.07
N LEU A 425 0.80 -12.96 -28.31
CA LEU A 425 1.66 -14.02 -28.81
C LEU A 425 3.01 -13.43 -29.18
N MET A 426 4.00 -13.66 -28.32
CA MET A 426 5.36 -13.20 -28.56
C MET A 426 6.04 -14.14 -29.54
N LYS A 427 6.42 -13.62 -30.70
CA LYS A 427 7.17 -14.35 -31.73
C LYS A 427 7.76 -13.41 -32.77
N TYR A 428 8.84 -13.83 -33.43
CA TYR A 428 9.32 -13.13 -34.62
C TYR A 428 8.42 -13.41 -35.82
N THR A 429 8.01 -12.37 -36.51
CA THR A 429 7.37 -12.50 -37.84
C THR A 429 8.42 -12.73 -38.91
N LYS A 430 8.00 -13.25 -40.08
CA LYS A 430 8.89 -13.44 -41.21
C LYS A 430 9.64 -12.15 -41.61
N GLN A 431 8.95 -11.03 -41.62
CA GLN A 431 9.51 -9.72 -41.95
C GLN A 431 10.58 -9.27 -40.93
N GLN A 432 10.35 -9.50 -39.65
CA GLN A 432 11.30 -9.17 -38.59
C GLN A 432 12.53 -10.05 -38.69
N ARG A 433 12.36 -11.36 -38.93
CA ARG A 433 13.46 -12.28 -39.16
C ARG A 433 14.32 -11.79 -40.36
N GLU A 434 13.73 -11.52 -41.52
CA GLU A 434 14.42 -11.01 -42.69
C GLU A 434 15.19 -9.70 -42.40
N ARG A 435 14.60 -8.82 -41.58
CA ARG A 435 15.26 -7.58 -41.15
C ARG A 435 16.48 -7.84 -40.26
N HIS A 436 16.38 -8.79 -39.33
CA HIS A 436 17.51 -9.18 -38.49
C HIS A 436 18.62 -9.88 -39.27
N GLU A 437 18.24 -10.79 -40.20
CA GLU A 437 19.19 -11.46 -41.10
C GLU A 437 19.90 -10.45 -42.01
N SER A 438 19.22 -9.43 -42.49
CA SER A 438 19.83 -8.36 -43.31
C SER A 438 20.83 -7.50 -42.55
N LYS A 439 20.70 -7.45 -41.20
CA LYS A 439 21.65 -6.80 -40.30
C LYS A 439 22.78 -7.73 -39.83
N GLY A 440 22.83 -8.98 -40.33
CA GLY A 440 23.88 -9.95 -40.05
C GLY A 440 23.59 -10.88 -38.87
N ALA A 441 22.39 -10.86 -38.30
CA ALA A 441 21.96 -11.80 -37.28
C ALA A 441 21.38 -13.06 -37.92
N HIS A 442 22.01 -14.22 -37.68
CA HIS A 442 21.56 -15.50 -38.25
C HIS A 442 20.66 -16.29 -37.28
N GLU A 443 20.69 -15.98 -36.00
CA GLU A 443 19.88 -16.61 -34.94
C GLU A 443 19.47 -15.54 -33.93
N PRO A 444 18.35 -15.75 -33.18
CA PRO A 444 18.04 -14.93 -32.01
C PRO A 444 19.18 -14.94 -31.00
N GLU A 445 19.34 -13.91 -30.19
CA GLU A 445 20.38 -13.86 -29.16
C GLU A 445 20.34 -15.10 -28.26
N ALA A 446 21.43 -15.87 -28.23
CA ALA A 446 21.54 -17.11 -27.46
C ALA A 446 21.26 -16.88 -25.97
N GLY A 447 20.38 -17.73 -25.40
CA GLY A 447 19.98 -17.70 -24.02
C GLY A 447 18.84 -16.74 -23.68
N LYS A 448 18.36 -15.95 -24.63
CA LYS A 448 17.21 -15.06 -24.48
C LYS A 448 15.98 -15.57 -25.21
N TRP A 449 16.16 -16.15 -26.38
CA TRP A 449 15.11 -16.68 -27.25
C TRP A 449 15.63 -17.90 -28.00
N ASP A 450 14.92 -19.03 -27.93
CA ASP A 450 15.48 -20.32 -28.37
C ASP A 450 15.70 -20.41 -29.88
N THR A 451 14.69 -20.10 -30.67
CA THR A 451 14.73 -20.16 -32.14
C THR A 451 13.80 -19.11 -32.76
N TRP A 452 13.95 -18.87 -34.07
CA TRP A 452 13.04 -17.96 -34.80
C TRP A 452 11.57 -18.43 -34.83
N GLU A 453 11.32 -19.74 -34.67
CA GLU A 453 9.97 -20.31 -34.62
C GLU A 453 9.41 -20.38 -33.19
N HIS A 454 10.20 -20.07 -32.17
CA HIS A 454 9.73 -20.06 -30.79
C HIS A 454 8.64 -19.02 -30.58
N SER A 455 7.65 -19.36 -29.75
CA SER A 455 6.59 -18.43 -29.36
C SER A 455 6.15 -18.65 -27.94
N GLU A 456 5.83 -17.56 -27.26
CA GLU A 456 5.33 -17.57 -25.88
C GLU A 456 4.05 -16.76 -25.79
N GLU A 457 3.14 -17.19 -24.91
CA GLU A 457 1.94 -16.43 -24.60
C GLU A 457 2.21 -15.48 -23.43
N ALA A 458 1.61 -14.29 -23.51
CA ALA A 458 1.60 -13.34 -22.41
C ALA A 458 0.24 -12.62 -22.37
N PHE A 459 -0.12 -12.15 -21.19
CA PHE A 459 -1.33 -11.36 -20.98
C PHE A 459 -0.92 -10.01 -20.41
N GLY A 460 -1.10 -8.97 -21.21
CA GLY A 460 -0.79 -7.61 -20.81
C GLY A 460 -2.03 -6.76 -20.66
N TRP A 461 -1.82 -5.56 -20.16
CA TRP A 461 -2.85 -4.54 -20.11
C TRP A 461 -2.26 -3.16 -20.36
N SER A 462 -3.12 -2.25 -20.82
CA SER A 462 -2.80 -0.83 -20.88
C SER A 462 -3.98 0.00 -20.38
N ILE A 463 -3.71 1.17 -19.84
CA ILE A 463 -4.72 2.11 -19.36
C ILE A 463 -4.49 3.48 -19.97
N SER A 464 -5.56 4.02 -20.58
CA SER A 464 -5.65 5.41 -21.01
C SER A 464 -6.44 6.20 -19.99
N PHE A 465 -5.77 7.09 -19.23
CA PHE A 465 -6.41 7.94 -18.24
C PHE A 465 -6.91 9.24 -18.88
N PRO A 466 -8.17 9.64 -18.65
CA PRO A 466 -8.70 10.89 -19.17
C PRO A 466 -7.99 12.11 -18.55
N TYR A 467 -8.10 13.25 -19.23
CA TYR A 467 -7.66 14.52 -18.65
C TYR A 467 -8.61 14.98 -17.54
N THR A 468 -8.05 15.44 -16.43
CA THR A 468 -8.77 16.14 -15.39
C THR A 468 -8.09 17.47 -15.04
N PRO A 469 -8.85 18.56 -14.82
CA PRO A 469 -8.29 19.82 -14.36
C PRO A 469 -7.93 19.80 -12.85
N ASN A 470 -8.36 18.78 -12.12
CA ASN A 470 -8.09 18.67 -10.70
C ASN A 470 -6.62 18.30 -10.49
N GLN A 471 -5.96 19.02 -9.57
CA GLN A 471 -4.57 18.71 -9.24
C GLN A 471 -4.48 17.34 -8.57
N THR A 472 -3.57 16.51 -9.09
CA THR A 472 -3.19 15.27 -8.44
C THR A 472 -2.49 15.59 -7.12
N ARG A 473 -2.86 14.90 -6.05
CA ARG A 473 -2.15 15.06 -4.77
C ARG A 473 -0.73 14.54 -4.95
N PRO A 474 0.29 15.40 -4.86
CA PRO A 474 1.66 14.97 -5.11
C PRO A 474 2.09 13.98 -4.03
N VAL A 475 2.49 12.80 -4.43
CA VAL A 475 3.19 11.87 -3.55
C VAL A 475 4.67 12.17 -3.66
N GLU A 476 5.25 12.70 -2.57
CA GLU A 476 6.69 12.94 -2.52
C GLU A 476 7.42 11.63 -2.22
N TYR A 477 8.49 11.37 -2.96
CA TYR A 477 9.41 10.25 -2.72
C TYR A 477 10.81 10.77 -2.43
N VAL A 478 11.55 9.99 -1.65
CA VAL A 478 13.00 10.13 -1.53
C VAL A 478 13.63 9.08 -2.43
N PHE A 479 14.33 9.52 -3.44
CA PHE A 479 14.98 8.67 -4.44
C PHE A 479 16.48 8.55 -4.16
N ASN A 480 17.06 7.41 -4.49
CA ASN A 480 18.50 7.33 -4.66
C ASN A 480 18.91 7.90 -6.04
N GLN A 481 20.21 8.09 -6.25
CA GLN A 481 20.72 8.72 -7.47
C GLN A 481 20.42 7.88 -8.72
N VAL A 482 20.41 6.55 -8.62
CA VAL A 482 20.10 5.63 -9.73
C VAL A 482 18.65 5.78 -10.20
N ALA A 483 17.70 5.95 -9.28
CA ALA A 483 16.30 6.20 -9.64
C ALA A 483 16.11 7.56 -10.35
N ILE A 484 16.91 8.56 -9.97
CA ILE A 484 16.86 9.88 -10.61
C ILE A 484 17.40 9.83 -12.04
N GLU A 485 18.50 9.09 -12.25
CA GLU A 485 19.11 8.92 -13.57
C GLU A 485 18.16 8.17 -14.51
N SER A 486 17.56 7.06 -14.07
CA SER A 486 16.60 6.32 -14.91
C SER A 486 15.33 7.14 -15.27
N MET A 487 14.87 8.03 -14.38
CA MET A 487 13.76 8.92 -14.70
C MET A 487 14.11 9.98 -15.75
N ARG A 488 15.36 10.43 -15.81
CA ARG A 488 15.79 11.40 -16.84
C ARG A 488 15.79 10.77 -18.22
N ASP A 489 16.28 9.52 -18.31
CA ASP A 489 16.27 8.76 -19.55
C ASP A 489 14.84 8.56 -20.07
N ASP A 490 13.88 8.22 -19.18
CA ASP A 490 12.46 8.09 -19.52
C ASP A 490 11.80 9.41 -20.01
N TYR A 491 12.22 10.56 -19.48
CA TYR A 491 11.69 11.87 -19.89
C TYR A 491 12.28 12.34 -21.22
N GLU A 492 13.52 11.98 -21.53
CA GLU A 492 14.14 12.30 -22.83
C GLU A 492 13.55 11.44 -23.96
N GLU A 493 13.20 10.16 -23.73
CA GLU A 493 12.51 9.29 -24.68
C GLU A 493 11.05 9.76 -24.97
N ASP A 494 10.30 10.20 -23.95
CA ASP A 494 8.93 10.75 -24.16
C ASP A 494 8.94 12.07 -24.98
N SER A 495 10.07 12.81 -25.00
CA SER A 495 10.22 14.05 -25.78
C SER A 495 10.64 13.79 -27.23
N ASP A 496 11.36 12.69 -27.49
CA ASP A 496 11.83 12.34 -28.83
C ASP A 496 10.79 11.55 -29.64
N ASP A 497 9.84 10.84 -29.00
CA ASP A 497 8.71 10.19 -29.72
C ASP A 497 7.77 11.20 -30.42
N ASP A 498 7.80 12.48 -30.06
CA ASP A 498 7.10 13.55 -30.77
C ASP A 498 7.86 14.06 -32.03
N ILE A 499 9.11 13.63 -32.26
CA ILE A 499 10.00 14.21 -33.29
C ILE A 499 10.30 13.26 -34.45
N GLU A 500 10.21 11.94 -34.30
CA GLU A 500 10.48 10.98 -35.39
C GLU A 500 9.21 10.39 -36.01
N ASP A 501 8.64 11.12 -36.94
CA ASP A 501 7.76 10.59 -37.99
C ASP A 501 8.11 11.21 -39.34
N ASP A 502 9.01 10.58 -40.06
CA ASP A 502 9.10 10.58 -41.51
C ASP A 502 9.13 9.13 -42.06
#